data_acedd6912233f33bb3163ae2cca7e1ab
#
_entry.id   acedd6912233f33bb3163ae2cca7e1ab
#
_cell.length_a   1.000
_cell.length_b   1.000
_cell.length_c   1.000
_cell.angle_alpha   90.00
_cell.angle_beta   90.00
_cell.angle_gamma   90.00
#
_symmetry.space_group_name_H-M   'P 1'
#
loop_
_entity.id
_entity.type
_entity.pdbx_description
1 polymer ?
#
loop_
_entity_poly.entity_id
_entity_poly.type
_entity_poly.pdbx_seq_one_letter_code
_entity_poly.pdbx_strand_id
1 'polypeptide(L)'
;MLSPVELEIEFFCRGMRLDPSCSVGEDGRRIARTRAGLGSGLELVLPSPRKRIWVNVPVVEEFAQKSPFELVKSSKGYLVFDTRTEEVYPVALPKEPAWYGRVTSTGVPMSRIGVLQGNYLGVYVSNACLYWARNQACKFCTTGKNVGVHEQARKRVEDVVEVAHAARDESGAVFTHLNTGYHFEEVDRLEPIHGLRQCEPFVRALREEVGGFVGVQAHPVPRRMFSEYDALIEAGTDHFSFCYEFEDPSWFERICPGKATTVGQDGFFEAMDYASRKLGRGRVSGEIIAGLEPIAATMRGIDRIVAAGAFPTVCIFRPTIGSELEDVPPPDPGAMREVFAHLYEACVRAGLPIGILPIDVSLVVQPEEAADLVPPTLRSRAYEWKLSGLRTLARPYVAWKRRPAGPRPSPPAPAPEARPAGG
;
A
#
# COMPACT_ATOMS: atom_id res chain seq x y z
N MET A 1 29.31 -2.16 6.42
CA MET A 1 28.11 -1.30 6.59
C MET A 1 27.11 -1.61 5.48
N LEU A 2 25.86 -1.89 5.82
CA LEU A 2 24.78 -2.13 4.86
C LEU A 2 24.40 -0.83 4.13
N SER A 3 24.01 -0.92 2.88
CA SER A 3 23.37 0.19 2.18
C SER A 3 21.99 0.48 2.78
N PRO A 4 21.40 1.67 2.56
CA PRO A 4 20.09 2.00 3.13
C PRO A 4 18.98 1.02 2.74
N VAL A 5 18.95 0.53 1.50
CA VAL A 5 17.95 -0.46 1.06
C VAL A 5 18.22 -1.85 1.62
N GLU A 6 19.47 -2.26 1.79
CA GLU A 6 19.78 -3.51 2.48
C GLU A 6 19.37 -3.46 3.95
N LEU A 7 19.61 -2.32 4.61
CA LEU A 7 19.17 -2.09 5.98
C LEU A 7 17.65 -2.11 6.11
N GLU A 8 16.92 -1.54 5.16
CA GLU A 8 15.47 -1.58 5.10
C GLU A 8 14.95 -3.03 5.00
N ILE A 9 15.54 -3.85 4.11
CA ILE A 9 15.20 -5.27 3.97
C ILE A 9 15.49 -6.04 5.27
N GLU A 10 16.65 -5.79 5.89
CA GLU A 10 16.99 -6.40 7.18
C GLU A 10 15.96 -6.03 8.27
N PHE A 11 15.53 -4.78 8.32
CA PHE A 11 14.51 -4.33 9.28
C PHE A 11 13.16 -5.01 9.06
N PHE A 12 12.71 -5.17 7.82
CA PHE A 12 11.48 -5.90 7.54
C PHE A 12 11.56 -7.37 7.94
N CYS A 13 12.72 -8.01 7.72
CA CYS A 13 12.91 -9.43 8.02
C CYS A 13 13.19 -9.72 9.50
N ARG A 14 13.89 -8.82 10.21
CA ARG A 14 14.38 -9.08 11.56
C ARG A 14 13.73 -8.23 12.64
N GLY A 15 13.02 -7.17 12.25
CA GLY A 15 12.52 -6.19 13.21
C GLY A 15 13.63 -5.47 13.94
N MET A 16 13.30 -4.89 15.09
CA MET A 16 14.24 -4.13 15.91
C MET A 16 13.80 -4.12 17.37
N ARG A 17 14.77 -4.17 18.29
CA ARG A 17 14.58 -3.96 19.72
C ARG A 17 14.65 -2.47 20.06
N LEU A 18 13.97 -2.08 21.12
CA LEU A 18 14.01 -0.71 21.63
C LEU A 18 14.82 -0.69 22.94
N ASP A 19 15.90 0.09 22.98
CA ASP A 19 16.64 0.34 24.22
C ASP A 19 15.77 1.16 25.20
N PRO A 20 15.90 0.97 26.52
CA PRO A 20 15.16 1.75 27.53
C PRO A 20 15.36 3.26 27.46
N SER A 21 16.42 3.76 26.82
CA SER A 21 16.62 5.20 26.57
C SER A 21 15.63 5.80 25.58
N CYS A 22 14.94 4.96 24.79
CA CYS A 22 14.05 5.41 23.73
C CYS A 22 12.70 5.90 24.27
N SER A 23 12.27 7.10 23.86
CA SER A 23 10.95 7.68 24.14
C SER A 23 10.13 7.75 22.85
N VAL A 24 10.03 6.62 22.13
CA VAL A 24 9.47 6.59 20.75
C VAL A 24 8.03 7.12 20.66
N GLY A 25 7.22 6.97 21.71
CA GLY A 25 5.86 7.49 21.75
C GLY A 25 5.78 9.02 21.95
N GLU A 26 6.85 9.66 22.40
CA GLU A 26 6.95 11.12 22.59
C GLU A 26 7.69 11.78 21.42
N ASP A 27 8.74 11.12 20.94
CA ASP A 27 9.66 11.66 19.93
C ASP A 27 9.23 11.36 18.50
N GLY A 28 8.38 10.35 18.28
CA GLY A 28 8.00 9.85 16.98
C GLY A 28 6.51 9.61 16.82
N ARG A 29 6.13 8.99 15.70
CA ARG A 29 4.78 8.49 15.49
C ARG A 29 4.52 7.29 16.39
N ARG A 30 3.30 7.20 16.91
CA ARG A 30 2.87 6.03 17.70
C ARG A 30 3.03 4.75 16.89
N ILE A 31 3.37 3.66 17.56
CA ILE A 31 3.34 2.33 16.99
C ILE A 31 1.87 1.98 16.76
N ALA A 32 1.45 1.99 15.50
CA ALA A 32 0.07 1.77 15.13
C ALA A 32 -0.03 0.63 14.11
N ARG A 33 -1.16 -0.08 14.11
CA ARG A 33 -1.43 -1.08 13.08
C ARG A 33 -1.62 -0.40 11.73
N THR A 34 -0.95 -0.95 10.72
CA THR A 34 -1.02 -0.43 9.36
C THR A 34 -2.36 -0.75 8.72
N ARG A 35 -2.77 0.07 7.74
CA ARG A 35 -4.02 -0.13 7.00
C ARG A 35 -3.90 -1.21 5.91
N ALA A 36 -2.69 -1.64 5.58
CA ALA A 36 -2.47 -2.71 4.61
C ALA A 36 -2.52 -4.12 5.23
N GLY A 37 -2.79 -4.25 6.53
CA GLY A 37 -2.80 -5.54 7.22
C GLY A 37 -1.41 -6.14 7.46
N LEU A 38 -0.35 -5.35 7.29
CA LEU A 38 1.05 -5.75 7.43
C LEU A 38 1.60 -5.63 8.86
N GLY A 39 0.74 -5.68 9.87
CA GLY A 39 1.12 -5.62 11.28
C GLY A 39 1.28 -4.21 11.82
N SER A 40 1.95 -4.09 12.97
CA SER A 40 2.28 -2.83 13.65
C SER A 40 3.76 -2.59 13.56
N GLY A 41 4.19 -1.35 13.45
CA GLY A 41 5.61 -1.04 13.44
C GLY A 41 5.91 0.40 13.81
N LEU A 42 7.18 0.63 14.14
CA LEU A 42 7.74 1.95 14.34
C LEU A 42 8.20 2.51 12.99
N GLU A 43 7.71 3.68 12.62
CA GLU A 43 8.21 4.36 11.43
C GLU A 43 9.56 5.04 11.68
N LEU A 44 10.50 4.75 10.80
CA LEU A 44 11.82 5.38 10.74
C LEU A 44 12.05 5.98 9.34
N VAL A 45 12.96 6.95 9.30
CA VAL A 45 13.50 7.51 8.07
C VAL A 45 15.01 7.26 8.03
N LEU A 46 15.45 6.54 7.02
CA LEU A 46 16.85 6.26 6.76
C LEU A 46 17.42 7.32 5.81
N PRO A 47 18.58 7.91 6.13
CA PRO A 47 19.27 8.79 5.18
C PRO A 47 19.78 7.95 4.00
N SER A 48 19.56 8.45 2.79
CA SER A 48 20.04 7.84 1.56
C SER A 48 20.47 8.92 0.58
N PRO A 49 21.51 8.67 -0.26
CA PRO A 49 22.00 9.65 -1.25
C PRO A 49 20.97 10.02 -2.31
N ARG A 50 20.08 9.11 -2.69
CA ARG A 50 19.08 9.33 -3.73
C ARG A 50 17.81 9.99 -3.20
N LYS A 51 17.20 9.36 -2.21
CA LYS A 51 15.98 9.84 -1.53
C LYS A 51 15.95 9.20 -0.13
N ARG A 52 15.35 9.88 0.84
CA ARG A 52 15.11 9.28 2.15
C ARG A 52 14.24 8.05 2.01
N ILE A 53 14.58 6.98 2.72
CA ILE A 53 13.80 5.74 2.75
C ILE A 53 12.96 5.75 4.02
N TRP A 54 11.66 5.54 3.86
CA TRP A 54 10.73 5.39 4.95
C TRP A 54 10.51 3.91 5.22
N VAL A 55 10.62 3.48 6.44
CA VAL A 55 10.45 2.07 6.81
C VAL A 55 9.60 1.92 8.07
N ASN A 56 8.64 1.01 8.04
CA ASN A 56 7.81 0.62 9.18
C ASN A 56 8.36 -0.67 9.78
N VAL A 57 9.19 -0.52 10.83
CA VAL A 57 9.97 -1.61 11.41
C VAL A 57 9.14 -2.37 12.45
N PRO A 58 9.05 -3.71 12.38
CA PRO A 58 8.47 -4.53 13.44
C PRO A 58 9.23 -4.35 14.76
N VAL A 59 8.51 -4.06 15.84
CA VAL A 59 9.11 -3.87 17.18
C VAL A 59 8.31 -4.55 18.29
N VAL A 60 7.12 -5.07 17.99
CA VAL A 60 6.24 -5.70 19.00
C VAL A 60 6.12 -7.21 18.82
N GLU A 61 6.37 -7.72 17.63
CA GLU A 61 6.32 -9.14 17.29
C GLU A 61 7.46 -9.89 18.00
N GLU A 62 7.26 -11.18 18.33
CA GLU A 62 8.25 -11.98 19.06
C GLU A 62 9.61 -12.05 18.36
N PHE A 63 9.62 -12.18 17.03
CA PHE A 63 10.88 -12.23 16.29
C PHE A 63 11.68 -10.92 16.38
N ALA A 64 10.99 -9.78 16.50
CA ALA A 64 11.62 -8.46 16.65
C ALA A 64 12.35 -8.33 17.99
N GLN A 65 11.87 -9.01 19.05
CA GLN A 65 12.55 -9.03 20.35
C GLN A 65 13.87 -9.81 20.31
N LYS A 66 14.07 -10.64 19.30
CA LYS A 66 15.31 -11.41 19.04
C LYS A 66 16.21 -10.74 18.00
N SER A 67 15.83 -9.55 17.54
CA SER A 67 16.57 -8.82 16.50
C SER A 67 18.00 -8.47 16.96
N PRO A 68 18.97 -8.55 16.05
CA PRO A 68 20.30 -8.00 16.31
C PRO A 68 20.35 -6.47 16.25
N PHE A 69 19.30 -5.83 15.72
CA PHE A 69 19.21 -4.37 15.65
C PHE A 69 18.56 -3.80 16.90
N GLU A 70 19.16 -2.76 17.44
CA GLU A 70 18.67 -2.06 18.64
C GLU A 70 18.62 -0.57 18.40
N LEU A 71 17.43 0.04 18.60
CA LEU A 71 17.27 1.49 18.55
C LEU A 71 17.75 2.10 19.87
N VAL A 72 18.60 3.10 19.78
CA VAL A 72 19.20 3.79 20.93
C VAL A 72 19.00 5.29 20.76
N LYS A 73 18.63 5.99 21.83
CA LYS A 73 18.57 7.45 21.87
C LYS A 73 19.91 8.02 22.31
N SER A 74 20.52 8.88 21.53
CA SER A 74 21.75 9.60 21.83
C SER A 74 21.50 11.10 22.00
N SER A 75 22.51 11.84 22.46
CA SER A 75 22.44 13.32 22.52
C SER A 75 22.30 13.98 21.14
N LYS A 76 22.58 13.25 20.05
CA LYS A 76 22.51 13.75 18.65
C LYS A 76 21.31 13.24 17.88
N GLY A 77 20.43 12.47 18.51
CA GLY A 77 19.27 11.84 17.88
C GLY A 77 19.26 10.33 18.01
N TYR A 78 18.50 9.66 17.15
CA TYR A 78 18.35 8.22 17.20
C TYR A 78 19.35 7.49 16.29
N LEU A 79 19.85 6.36 16.79
CA LEU A 79 20.81 5.50 16.12
C LEU A 79 20.31 4.06 16.21
N VAL A 80 20.55 3.27 15.17
CA VAL A 80 20.37 1.81 15.22
C VAL A 80 21.74 1.16 15.33
N PHE A 81 21.92 0.33 16.33
CA PHE A 81 23.12 -0.46 16.56
C PHE A 81 22.91 -1.90 16.10
N ASP A 82 23.80 -2.41 15.25
CA ASP A 82 23.82 -3.83 14.86
C ASP A 82 24.79 -4.58 15.77
N THR A 83 24.24 -5.40 16.67
CA THR A 83 25.03 -6.16 17.66
C THR A 83 25.92 -7.25 17.06
N ARG A 84 25.74 -7.61 15.77
CA ARG A 84 26.57 -8.61 15.08
C ARG A 84 27.89 -8.02 14.57
N THR A 85 27.82 -6.76 14.12
CA THR A 85 28.93 -6.10 13.40
C THR A 85 29.46 -4.88 14.13
N GLU A 86 28.82 -4.47 15.22
CA GLU A 86 29.08 -3.22 15.96
C GLU A 86 28.91 -1.94 15.12
N GLU A 87 28.26 -2.06 13.96
CA GLU A 87 27.97 -0.91 13.10
C GLU A 87 26.81 -0.09 13.65
N VAL A 88 26.85 1.21 13.37
CA VAL A 88 25.87 2.19 13.82
C VAL A 88 25.28 2.92 12.63
N TYR A 89 23.95 2.99 12.58
CA TYR A 89 23.22 3.64 11.51
C TYR A 89 22.39 4.80 12.05
N PRO A 90 22.61 6.04 11.58
CA PRO A 90 21.77 7.17 11.97
C PRO A 90 20.37 7.02 11.38
N VAL A 91 19.34 7.30 12.18
CA VAL A 91 17.94 7.25 11.76
C VAL A 91 17.17 8.45 12.31
N ALA A 92 16.04 8.79 11.68
CA ALA A 92 15.15 9.81 12.21
C ALA A 92 13.77 9.22 12.51
N LEU A 93 13.16 9.69 13.60
CA LEU A 93 11.77 9.41 13.91
C LEU A 93 10.90 10.52 13.28
N PRO A 94 9.96 10.20 12.38
CA PRO A 94 9.01 11.18 11.91
C PRO A 94 8.04 11.57 13.03
N LYS A 95 7.81 12.86 13.21
CA LYS A 95 6.89 13.36 14.24
C LYS A 95 5.46 12.88 14.00
N GLU A 96 4.77 12.58 15.10
CA GLU A 96 3.34 12.31 15.04
C GLU A 96 2.59 13.57 14.60
N PRO A 97 1.68 13.48 13.63
CA PRO A 97 0.89 14.62 13.20
C PRO A 97 -0.13 15.01 14.27
N ALA A 98 -0.34 16.32 14.47
CA ALA A 98 -1.24 16.83 15.48
C ALA A 98 -2.70 16.38 15.27
N TRP A 99 -3.10 16.10 14.02
CA TRP A 99 -4.45 15.65 13.72
C TRP A 99 -4.77 14.25 14.28
N TYR A 100 -3.77 13.41 14.62
CA TYR A 100 -4.03 12.11 15.28
C TYR A 100 -4.72 12.25 16.63
N GLY A 101 -4.54 13.37 17.32
CA GLY A 101 -5.19 13.69 18.58
C GLY A 101 -6.59 14.33 18.46
N ARG A 102 -7.06 14.61 17.22
CA ARG A 102 -8.35 15.27 16.98
C ARG A 102 -9.47 14.27 16.66
N VAL A 103 -10.69 14.78 16.70
CA VAL A 103 -11.89 14.09 16.24
C VAL A 103 -12.48 14.80 15.02
N THR A 104 -13.19 14.08 14.17
CA THR A 104 -13.95 14.64 13.05
C THR A 104 -15.20 15.39 13.53
N SER A 105 -15.85 16.13 12.64
CA SER A 105 -17.12 16.79 12.92
C SER A 105 -18.23 15.84 13.40
N THR A 106 -18.10 14.55 13.04
CA THR A 106 -19.04 13.51 13.49
C THR A 106 -18.64 12.87 14.84
N GLY A 107 -17.52 13.33 15.47
CA GLY A 107 -17.04 12.85 16.76
C GLY A 107 -16.15 11.60 16.69
N VAL A 108 -15.71 11.17 15.52
CA VAL A 108 -14.83 9.99 15.37
C VAL A 108 -13.37 10.41 15.48
N PRO A 109 -12.52 9.72 16.28
CA PRO A 109 -11.09 10.00 16.31
C PRO A 109 -10.46 9.89 14.91
N MET A 110 -9.79 10.94 14.45
CA MET A 110 -9.22 10.99 13.10
C MET A 110 -8.24 9.84 12.83
N SER A 111 -7.47 9.43 13.84
CA SER A 111 -6.55 8.28 13.74
C SER A 111 -7.26 6.92 13.55
N ARG A 112 -8.57 6.83 13.78
CA ARG A 112 -9.38 5.64 13.45
C ARG A 112 -9.96 5.67 12.03
N ILE A 113 -9.88 6.81 11.35
CA ILE A 113 -10.34 6.97 9.97
C ILE A 113 -9.19 6.68 9.00
N GLY A 114 -8.03 7.28 9.22
CA GLY A 114 -6.87 7.10 8.36
C GLY A 114 -5.57 7.09 9.14
N VAL A 115 -4.52 6.56 8.53
CA VAL A 115 -3.16 6.55 9.08
C VAL A 115 -2.15 6.87 7.99
N LEU A 116 -1.11 7.62 8.35
CA LEU A 116 0.03 7.84 7.46
C LEU A 116 0.92 6.60 7.44
N GLN A 117 1.41 6.27 6.26
CA GLN A 117 2.33 5.17 5.99
C GLN A 117 3.45 5.70 5.08
N GLY A 118 4.46 6.34 5.68
CA GLY A 118 5.34 7.26 4.99
C GLY A 118 4.67 8.63 4.81
N ASN A 119 4.50 9.06 3.56
CA ASN A 119 3.82 10.31 3.22
C ASN A 119 2.47 10.11 2.48
N TYR A 120 1.91 8.91 2.49
CA TYR A 120 0.57 8.67 1.97
C TYR A 120 -0.43 8.33 3.09
N LEU A 121 -1.69 8.68 2.84
CA LEU A 121 -2.78 8.38 3.76
C LEU A 121 -3.45 7.06 3.36
N GLY A 122 -3.36 6.06 4.23
CA GLY A 122 -4.10 4.80 4.09
C GLY A 122 -5.46 4.87 4.81
N VAL A 123 -6.52 4.49 4.11
CA VAL A 123 -7.90 4.48 4.63
C VAL A 123 -8.58 3.17 4.28
N TYR A 124 -9.13 2.45 5.25
CA TYR A 124 -10.06 1.38 4.99
C TYR A 124 -11.48 1.94 4.93
N VAL A 125 -12.09 1.95 3.75
CA VAL A 125 -13.47 2.40 3.55
C VAL A 125 -14.44 1.50 4.33
N SER A 126 -14.24 0.19 4.22
CA SER A 126 -14.96 -0.81 5.00
C SER A 126 -14.03 -1.98 5.34
N ASN A 127 -14.02 -2.38 6.61
CA ASN A 127 -13.23 -3.53 7.08
C ASN A 127 -14.03 -4.84 7.01
N ALA A 128 -15.27 -4.83 6.54
CA ALA A 128 -16.01 -6.05 6.32
C ALA A 128 -15.38 -6.83 5.14
N CYS A 129 -15.20 -8.13 5.32
CA CYS A 129 -14.70 -9.03 4.29
C CYS A 129 -15.50 -10.35 4.34
N LEU A 130 -16.11 -10.72 3.22
CA LEU A 130 -16.91 -11.93 3.12
C LEU A 130 -16.13 -13.21 3.41
N TYR A 131 -14.83 -13.20 3.11
CA TYR A 131 -13.96 -14.35 3.40
C TYR A 131 -13.83 -14.62 4.91
N TRP A 132 -13.90 -13.59 5.76
CA TRP A 132 -13.97 -13.77 7.22
C TRP A 132 -15.27 -14.47 7.64
N ALA A 133 -16.40 -13.99 7.12
CA ALA A 133 -17.70 -14.57 7.45
C ALA A 133 -17.87 -16.02 6.98
N ARG A 134 -17.11 -16.43 5.95
CA ARG A 134 -17.14 -17.78 5.35
C ARG A 134 -16.05 -18.71 5.85
N ASN A 135 -15.23 -18.27 6.79
CA ASN A 135 -14.02 -18.98 7.22
C ASN A 135 -13.05 -19.30 6.08
N GLN A 136 -12.94 -18.37 5.13
CA GLN A 136 -12.07 -18.43 3.95
C GLN A 136 -11.10 -17.23 3.90
N ALA A 137 -10.84 -16.61 5.05
CA ALA A 137 -9.94 -15.46 5.16
C ALA A 137 -8.52 -15.82 4.71
N CYS A 138 -7.80 -14.82 4.20
CA CYS A 138 -6.36 -14.95 3.99
C CYS A 138 -5.67 -15.15 5.34
N LYS A 139 -4.83 -16.18 5.47
CA LYS A 139 -4.27 -16.61 6.75
C LYS A 139 -3.33 -15.61 7.42
N PHE A 140 -2.71 -14.72 6.64
CA PHE A 140 -1.88 -13.62 7.14
C PHE A 140 -2.69 -12.40 7.59
N CYS A 141 -3.98 -12.31 7.25
CA CYS A 141 -4.75 -11.08 7.38
C CYS A 141 -5.31 -10.87 8.79
N THR A 142 -5.00 -9.73 9.39
CA THR A 142 -5.51 -9.32 10.71
C THR A 142 -6.42 -8.08 10.66
N THR A 143 -6.80 -7.64 9.47
CA THR A 143 -7.58 -6.41 9.27
C THR A 143 -8.87 -6.38 10.11
N GLY A 144 -9.61 -7.50 10.16
CA GLY A 144 -10.82 -7.62 10.96
C GLY A 144 -10.61 -7.41 12.47
N LYS A 145 -9.42 -7.72 13.00
CA LYS A 145 -9.08 -7.54 14.42
C LYS A 145 -8.82 -6.10 14.83
N ASN A 146 -8.67 -5.20 13.86
CA ASN A 146 -8.47 -3.77 14.10
C ASN A 146 -9.78 -3.04 14.36
N VAL A 147 -10.90 -3.62 13.93
CA VAL A 147 -12.24 -3.01 14.03
C VAL A 147 -12.64 -2.80 15.48
N GLY A 148 -13.09 -1.58 15.79
CA GLY A 148 -13.48 -1.17 17.14
C GLY A 148 -12.33 -0.83 18.09
N VAL A 149 -11.09 -1.22 17.76
CA VAL A 149 -9.89 -0.92 18.56
C VAL A 149 -9.10 0.26 17.93
N HIS A 150 -8.52 0.03 16.77
CA HIS A 150 -7.69 1.01 16.06
C HIS A 150 -8.39 1.57 14.82
N GLU A 151 -9.52 1.02 14.45
CA GLU A 151 -10.20 1.26 13.20
C GLU A 151 -11.70 1.45 13.40
N GLN A 152 -12.28 2.46 12.76
CA GLN A 152 -13.73 2.57 12.59
C GLN A 152 -14.19 1.56 11.53
N ALA A 153 -15.21 0.77 11.82
CA ALA A 153 -15.67 -0.33 10.96
C ALA A 153 -16.10 0.15 9.56
N ARG A 154 -16.95 1.18 9.51
CA ARG A 154 -17.38 1.88 8.29
C ARG A 154 -17.04 3.35 8.44
N LYS A 155 -16.52 3.96 7.39
CA LYS A 155 -16.22 5.39 7.33
C LYS A 155 -17.35 6.12 6.61
N ARG A 156 -17.55 7.36 7.01
CA ARG A 156 -18.36 8.32 6.27
C ARG A 156 -17.46 9.10 5.31
N VAL A 157 -18.02 9.56 4.22
CA VAL A 157 -17.27 10.34 3.22
C VAL A 157 -16.73 11.62 3.85
N GLU A 158 -17.55 12.33 4.61
CA GLU A 158 -17.19 13.56 5.30
C GLU A 158 -16.00 13.37 6.27
N ASP A 159 -15.97 12.28 7.04
CA ASP A 159 -14.87 11.97 7.95
C ASP A 159 -13.56 11.75 7.20
N VAL A 160 -13.62 11.03 6.07
CA VAL A 160 -12.44 10.77 5.24
C VAL A 160 -11.92 12.04 4.59
N VAL A 161 -12.81 12.93 4.13
CA VAL A 161 -12.45 14.23 3.55
C VAL A 161 -11.75 15.10 4.61
N GLU A 162 -12.29 15.21 5.83
CA GLU A 162 -11.68 15.97 6.92
C GLU A 162 -10.27 15.46 7.25
N VAL A 163 -10.12 14.12 7.37
CA VAL A 163 -8.82 13.50 7.65
C VAL A 163 -7.84 13.70 6.49
N ALA A 164 -8.30 13.59 5.25
CA ALA A 164 -7.45 13.80 4.08
C ALA A 164 -6.98 15.27 3.97
N HIS A 165 -7.82 16.24 4.30
CA HIS A 165 -7.41 17.65 4.43
C HIS A 165 -6.32 17.81 5.48
N ALA A 166 -6.52 17.29 6.69
CA ALA A 166 -5.54 17.36 7.77
C ALA A 166 -4.21 16.68 7.39
N ALA A 167 -4.25 15.50 6.78
CA ALA A 167 -3.06 14.79 6.32
C ALA A 167 -2.31 15.57 5.22
N ARG A 168 -3.03 16.20 4.27
CA ARG A 168 -2.42 17.05 3.24
C ARG A 168 -1.77 18.28 3.82
N ASP A 169 -2.49 19.02 4.66
CA ASP A 169 -2.09 20.36 5.10
C ASP A 169 -1.02 20.32 6.20
N GLU A 170 -1.08 19.34 7.10
CA GLU A 170 -0.16 19.22 8.24
C GLU A 170 1.00 18.23 7.99
N SER A 171 0.79 17.23 7.14
CA SER A 171 1.77 16.16 6.92
C SER A 171 2.28 16.08 5.49
N GLY A 172 1.76 16.93 4.59
CA GLY A 172 2.19 16.95 3.19
C GLY A 172 1.77 15.72 2.37
N ALA A 173 0.80 14.95 2.84
CA ALA A 173 0.29 13.78 2.11
C ALA A 173 -0.25 14.21 0.74
N VAL A 174 0.20 13.51 -0.30
CA VAL A 174 -0.18 13.80 -1.69
C VAL A 174 -1.01 12.68 -2.32
N PHE A 175 -1.12 11.56 -1.61
CA PHE A 175 -1.78 10.36 -2.09
C PHE A 175 -2.65 9.78 -0.97
N THR A 176 -3.92 9.53 -1.28
CA THR A 176 -4.84 8.81 -0.40
C THR A 176 -5.17 7.47 -1.03
N HIS A 177 -4.91 6.39 -0.31
CA HIS A 177 -5.17 5.03 -0.76
C HIS A 177 -6.36 4.44 -0.01
N LEU A 178 -7.39 4.08 -0.75
CA LEU A 178 -8.63 3.50 -0.24
C LEU A 178 -8.56 1.98 -0.32
N ASN A 179 -8.68 1.32 0.83
CA ASN A 179 -8.70 -0.13 0.94
C ASN A 179 -10.10 -0.61 1.34
N THR A 180 -10.46 -1.82 0.92
CA THR A 180 -11.69 -2.49 1.34
C THR A 180 -11.43 -3.97 1.57
N GLY A 181 -12.30 -4.62 2.37
CA GLY A 181 -12.43 -6.06 2.33
C GLY A 181 -13.14 -6.51 1.04
N TYR A 182 -13.18 -7.81 0.81
CA TYR A 182 -13.88 -8.39 -0.33
C TYR A 182 -15.40 -8.38 -0.08
N HIS A 183 -16.16 -7.71 -0.95
CA HIS A 183 -17.61 -7.54 -0.85
C HIS A 183 -18.33 -7.96 -2.13
N PHE A 184 -17.92 -9.05 -2.72
CA PHE A 184 -18.35 -9.38 -4.05
C PHE A 184 -19.36 -10.53 -4.05
N GLU A 185 -20.64 -10.26 -3.68
CA GLU A 185 -21.72 -11.23 -3.77
C GLU A 185 -23.10 -10.64 -3.99
N GLU A 186 -23.95 -11.45 -4.61
CA GLU A 186 -25.36 -11.17 -4.79
C GLU A 186 -26.15 -10.98 -3.46
N VAL A 187 -25.55 -11.39 -2.35
CA VAL A 187 -26.12 -11.19 -1.00
C VAL A 187 -26.17 -9.71 -0.62
N ASP A 188 -25.29 -8.89 -1.19
CA ASP A 188 -25.27 -7.45 -0.97
C ASP A 188 -26.33 -6.67 -1.75
N ARG A 189 -27.34 -7.34 -2.32
CA ARG A 189 -28.46 -6.69 -3.05
C ARG A 189 -29.28 -5.72 -2.19
N LEU A 190 -29.08 -5.74 -0.89
CA LEU A 190 -29.74 -4.83 0.05
C LEU A 190 -28.99 -3.50 0.22
N GLU A 191 -27.72 -3.41 -0.22
CA GLU A 191 -26.92 -2.20 -0.13
C GLU A 191 -26.93 -1.52 -1.52
N PRO A 192 -27.18 -0.21 -1.61
CA PRO A 192 -27.23 0.51 -2.89
C PRO A 192 -25.88 0.58 -3.60
N ILE A 193 -24.77 0.42 -2.88
CA ILE A 193 -23.39 0.45 -3.38
C ILE A 193 -22.63 -0.73 -2.76
N HIS A 194 -22.20 -1.67 -3.58
CA HIS A 194 -21.43 -2.85 -3.15
C HIS A 194 -20.24 -3.11 -4.07
N GLY A 195 -19.36 -4.02 -3.66
CA GLY A 195 -18.13 -4.33 -4.39
C GLY A 195 -17.20 -3.12 -4.49
N LEU A 196 -16.61 -2.90 -5.66
CA LEU A 196 -15.71 -1.77 -5.92
C LEU A 196 -16.43 -0.41 -5.84
N ARG A 197 -17.71 -0.37 -6.19
CA ARG A 197 -18.50 0.86 -6.25
C ARG A 197 -18.63 1.57 -4.89
N GLN A 198 -18.45 0.85 -3.77
CA GLN A 198 -18.44 1.49 -2.46
C GLN A 198 -17.32 2.53 -2.29
N CYS A 199 -16.25 2.46 -3.09
CA CYS A 199 -15.17 3.45 -3.08
C CYS A 199 -15.52 4.71 -3.87
N GLU A 200 -16.48 4.66 -4.81
CA GLU A 200 -16.77 5.76 -5.74
C GLU A 200 -17.10 7.09 -5.04
N PRO A 201 -17.99 7.16 -4.04
CA PRO A 201 -18.30 8.43 -3.37
C PRO A 201 -17.08 9.03 -2.66
N PHE A 202 -16.20 8.19 -2.09
CA PHE A 202 -14.96 8.66 -1.46
C PHE A 202 -13.95 9.18 -2.49
N VAL A 203 -13.76 8.46 -3.61
CA VAL A 203 -12.88 8.90 -4.71
C VAL A 203 -13.33 10.25 -5.23
N ARG A 204 -14.64 10.41 -5.48
CA ARG A 204 -15.22 11.64 -5.99
C ARG A 204 -14.99 12.80 -5.03
N ALA A 205 -15.37 12.64 -3.76
CA ALA A 205 -15.21 13.68 -2.75
C ALA A 205 -13.74 14.07 -2.52
N LEU A 206 -12.85 13.08 -2.40
CA LEU A 206 -11.41 13.34 -2.30
C LEU A 206 -10.88 14.15 -3.48
N ARG A 207 -11.30 13.81 -4.70
CA ARG A 207 -10.86 14.53 -5.89
C ARG A 207 -11.42 15.93 -5.97
N GLU A 208 -12.69 16.12 -5.64
CA GLU A 208 -13.41 17.39 -5.75
C GLU A 208 -13.04 18.38 -4.64
N GLU A 209 -12.90 17.89 -3.41
CA GLU A 209 -12.73 18.73 -2.21
C GLU A 209 -11.29 18.81 -1.73
N VAL A 210 -10.54 17.69 -1.74
CA VAL A 210 -9.18 17.65 -1.18
C VAL A 210 -8.11 17.85 -2.24
N GLY A 211 -8.21 17.17 -3.36
CA GLY A 211 -7.13 17.07 -4.35
C GLY A 211 -6.09 16.02 -3.99
N GLY A 212 -4.99 15.99 -4.74
CA GLY A 212 -3.99 14.93 -4.64
C GLY A 212 -4.30 13.74 -5.54
N PHE A 213 -3.60 12.65 -5.34
CA PHE A 213 -3.81 11.39 -6.05
C PHE A 213 -4.66 10.46 -5.21
N VAL A 214 -5.54 9.69 -5.87
CA VAL A 214 -6.39 8.71 -5.21
C VAL A 214 -6.11 7.33 -5.77
N GLY A 215 -5.71 6.41 -4.90
CA GLY A 215 -5.56 5.00 -5.20
C GLY A 215 -6.70 4.19 -4.60
N VAL A 216 -7.02 3.07 -5.25
CA VAL A 216 -8.01 2.11 -4.76
C VAL A 216 -7.41 0.72 -4.79
N GLN A 217 -7.45 0.03 -3.66
CA GLN A 217 -7.22 -1.41 -3.63
C GLN A 217 -8.42 -2.08 -4.30
N ALA A 218 -8.22 -2.50 -5.55
CA ALA A 218 -9.27 -3.07 -6.35
C ALA A 218 -9.35 -4.59 -6.16
N HIS A 219 -10.57 -5.10 -6.11
CA HIS A 219 -10.82 -6.52 -6.20
C HIS A 219 -11.06 -6.88 -7.67
N PRO A 220 -10.51 -8.02 -8.15
CA PRO A 220 -10.87 -8.51 -9.47
C PRO A 220 -12.36 -8.82 -9.53
N VAL A 221 -12.99 -8.36 -10.60
CA VAL A 221 -14.40 -8.61 -10.90
C VAL A 221 -14.54 -9.40 -12.19
N PRO A 222 -15.62 -10.15 -12.42
CA PRO A 222 -15.86 -10.78 -13.71
C PRO A 222 -15.85 -9.75 -14.86
N ARG A 223 -15.39 -10.14 -16.04
CA ARG A 223 -15.28 -9.24 -17.22
C ARG A 223 -16.55 -8.44 -17.52
N ARG A 224 -17.73 -9.04 -17.31
CA ARG A 224 -19.03 -8.35 -17.50
C ARG A 224 -19.25 -7.14 -16.60
N MET A 225 -18.41 -7.00 -15.55
CA MET A 225 -18.48 -5.93 -14.55
C MET A 225 -17.28 -4.97 -14.64
N PHE A 226 -16.46 -5.04 -15.66
CA PHE A 226 -15.32 -4.13 -15.83
C PHE A 226 -15.71 -2.66 -15.95
N SER A 227 -16.97 -2.36 -16.26
CA SER A 227 -17.53 -1.01 -16.16
C SER A 227 -17.43 -0.41 -14.73
N GLU A 228 -17.27 -1.21 -13.69
CA GLU A 228 -17.03 -0.71 -12.34
C GLU A 228 -15.65 -0.04 -12.20
N TYR A 229 -14.62 -0.56 -12.88
CA TYR A 229 -13.33 0.13 -12.98
C TYR A 229 -13.46 1.43 -13.76
N ASP A 230 -14.20 1.45 -14.85
CA ASP A 230 -14.44 2.67 -15.64
C ASP A 230 -15.13 3.74 -14.79
N ALA A 231 -16.15 3.38 -14.00
CA ALA A 231 -16.83 4.30 -13.09
C ALA A 231 -15.90 4.90 -12.03
N LEU A 232 -14.99 4.09 -11.45
CA LEU A 232 -14.01 4.58 -10.52
C LEU A 232 -12.96 5.50 -11.17
N ILE A 233 -12.54 5.20 -12.39
CA ILE A 233 -11.65 6.06 -13.19
C ILE A 233 -12.33 7.40 -13.47
N GLU A 234 -13.59 7.38 -13.89
CA GLU A 234 -14.39 8.58 -14.11
C GLU A 234 -14.60 9.40 -12.83
N ALA A 235 -14.75 8.74 -11.68
CA ALA A 235 -14.80 9.41 -10.39
C ALA A 235 -13.49 10.12 -10.03
N GLY A 236 -12.36 9.67 -10.57
CA GLY A 236 -11.05 10.31 -10.38
C GLY A 236 -9.95 9.44 -9.80
N THR A 237 -10.10 8.11 -9.83
CA THR A 237 -9.05 7.17 -9.42
C THR A 237 -7.81 7.33 -10.31
N ASP A 238 -6.65 7.46 -9.68
CA ASP A 238 -5.35 7.60 -10.34
C ASP A 238 -4.56 6.30 -10.39
N HIS A 239 -4.85 5.39 -9.47
CA HIS A 239 -4.11 4.15 -9.28
C HIS A 239 -5.03 3.02 -8.80
N PHE A 240 -4.83 1.83 -9.36
CA PHE A 240 -5.39 0.60 -8.81
C PHE A 240 -4.28 -0.30 -8.28
N SER A 241 -4.46 -0.87 -7.09
CA SER A 241 -3.65 -1.96 -6.57
C SER A 241 -4.46 -3.25 -6.51
N PHE A 242 -3.84 -4.37 -6.87
CA PHE A 242 -4.45 -5.69 -6.85
C PHE A 242 -3.61 -6.62 -5.97
N CYS A 243 -4.17 -7.04 -4.85
CA CYS A 243 -3.50 -7.95 -3.91
C CYS A 243 -3.53 -9.39 -4.43
N TYR A 244 -2.60 -9.69 -5.32
CA TYR A 244 -2.45 -10.99 -5.97
C TYR A 244 -1.90 -12.05 -5.01
N GLU A 245 -0.95 -11.70 -4.17
CA GLU A 245 -0.32 -12.39 -3.05
C GLU A 245 0.70 -13.45 -3.45
N PHE A 246 0.36 -14.50 -4.21
CA PHE A 246 1.23 -15.64 -4.49
C PHE A 246 1.12 -16.11 -5.94
N GLU A 247 2.26 -16.44 -6.55
CA GLU A 247 2.33 -17.00 -7.91
C GLU A 247 2.19 -18.54 -7.91
N ASP A 248 2.71 -19.23 -6.90
CA ASP A 248 2.55 -20.68 -6.80
C ASP A 248 1.09 -21.04 -6.47
N PRO A 249 0.39 -21.82 -7.33
CA PRO A 249 -1.03 -22.12 -7.12
C PRO A 249 -1.32 -22.80 -5.79
N SER A 250 -0.42 -23.69 -5.34
CA SER A 250 -0.61 -24.44 -4.09
C SER A 250 -0.51 -23.51 -2.86
N TRP A 251 0.36 -22.51 -2.92
CA TRP A 251 0.46 -21.48 -1.89
C TRP A 251 -0.73 -20.55 -1.94
N PHE A 252 -1.14 -20.11 -3.11
CA PHE A 252 -2.30 -19.25 -3.30
C PHE A 252 -3.58 -19.90 -2.72
N GLU A 253 -3.86 -21.16 -3.07
CA GLU A 253 -5.01 -21.89 -2.56
C GLU A 253 -4.96 -22.10 -1.04
N ARG A 254 -3.80 -22.47 -0.51
CA ARG A 254 -3.62 -22.74 0.90
C ARG A 254 -3.71 -21.51 1.79
N ILE A 255 -3.16 -20.38 1.35
CA ILE A 255 -3.05 -19.15 2.16
C ILE A 255 -4.21 -18.18 1.89
N CYS A 256 -4.75 -18.18 0.68
CA CYS A 256 -5.84 -17.26 0.26
C CYS A 256 -7.06 -18.03 -0.27
N PRO A 257 -7.65 -18.97 0.50
CA PRO A 257 -8.68 -19.89 0.00
C PRO A 257 -9.89 -19.17 -0.61
N GLY A 258 -10.32 -18.05 -0.02
CA GLY A 258 -11.43 -17.28 -0.55
C GLY A 258 -11.11 -16.64 -1.91
N LYS A 259 -9.92 -16.09 -2.09
CA LYS A 259 -9.47 -15.55 -3.38
C LYS A 259 -9.35 -16.65 -4.44
N ALA A 260 -8.80 -17.81 -4.06
CA ALA A 260 -8.63 -18.93 -4.96
C ALA A 260 -9.97 -19.46 -5.50
N THR A 261 -10.98 -19.59 -4.63
CA THR A 261 -12.29 -20.14 -5.02
C THR A 261 -13.17 -19.15 -5.78
N THR A 262 -13.03 -17.84 -5.55
CA THR A 262 -13.94 -16.83 -6.12
C THR A 262 -13.38 -16.10 -7.33
N VAL A 263 -12.06 -15.89 -7.37
CA VAL A 263 -11.40 -15.08 -8.40
C VAL A 263 -10.44 -15.92 -9.21
N GLY A 264 -9.61 -16.74 -8.54
CA GLY A 264 -8.49 -17.44 -9.16
C GLY A 264 -7.38 -16.47 -9.60
N GLN A 265 -6.21 -17.03 -9.90
CA GLN A 265 -5.04 -16.22 -10.27
C GLN A 265 -5.24 -15.43 -11.58
N ASP A 266 -5.86 -16.07 -12.59
CA ASP A 266 -6.06 -15.45 -13.90
C ASP A 266 -6.98 -14.21 -13.84
N GLY A 267 -7.97 -14.21 -12.94
CA GLY A 267 -8.84 -13.07 -12.73
C GLY A 267 -8.10 -11.80 -12.29
N PHE A 268 -7.01 -11.96 -11.51
CA PHE A 268 -6.15 -10.82 -11.14
C PHE A 268 -5.43 -10.24 -12.35
N PHE A 269 -4.88 -11.09 -13.24
CA PHE A 269 -4.15 -10.61 -14.41
C PHE A 269 -5.08 -10.02 -15.46
N GLU A 270 -6.27 -10.57 -15.65
CA GLU A 270 -7.30 -9.97 -16.52
C GLU A 270 -7.68 -8.56 -16.05
N ALA A 271 -7.86 -8.39 -14.74
CA ALA A 271 -8.20 -7.09 -14.16
C ALA A 271 -7.03 -6.09 -14.26
N MET A 272 -5.80 -6.53 -13.92
CA MET A 272 -4.61 -5.70 -14.04
C MET A 272 -4.34 -5.24 -15.47
N ASP A 273 -4.46 -6.13 -16.44
CA ASP A 273 -4.27 -5.83 -17.86
C ASP A 273 -5.34 -4.83 -18.35
N TYR A 274 -6.61 -5.04 -18.00
CA TYR A 274 -7.68 -4.09 -18.33
C TYR A 274 -7.42 -2.70 -17.73
N ALA A 275 -7.15 -2.64 -16.43
CA ALA A 275 -6.90 -1.39 -15.72
C ALA A 275 -5.65 -0.68 -16.26
N SER A 276 -4.59 -1.42 -16.58
CA SER A 276 -3.35 -0.86 -17.17
C SER A 276 -3.59 -0.25 -18.55
N ARG A 277 -4.46 -0.86 -19.37
CA ARG A 277 -4.86 -0.27 -20.66
C ARG A 277 -5.66 1.01 -20.51
N LYS A 278 -6.50 1.11 -19.48
CA LYS A 278 -7.34 2.29 -19.22
C LYS A 278 -6.59 3.44 -18.59
N LEU A 279 -5.82 3.18 -17.52
CA LEU A 279 -5.09 4.20 -16.77
C LEU A 279 -3.71 4.53 -17.38
N GLY A 280 -3.12 3.60 -18.11
CA GLY A 280 -1.76 3.66 -18.59
C GLY A 280 -0.77 2.87 -17.73
N ARG A 281 0.34 2.47 -18.35
CA ARG A 281 1.41 1.69 -17.71
C ARG A 281 2.00 2.42 -16.52
N GLY A 282 2.25 1.70 -15.42
CA GLY A 282 2.80 2.25 -14.19
C GLY A 282 1.78 2.98 -13.30
N ARG A 283 0.48 2.86 -13.63
CA ARG A 283 -0.63 3.34 -12.78
C ARG A 283 -1.45 2.21 -12.16
N VAL A 284 -0.99 0.98 -12.31
CA VAL A 284 -1.57 -0.21 -11.70
C VAL A 284 -0.45 -0.97 -11.02
N SER A 285 -0.70 -1.51 -9.84
CA SER A 285 0.22 -2.43 -9.16
C SER A 285 -0.41 -3.79 -8.93
N GLY A 286 0.42 -4.83 -8.97
CA GLY A 286 0.13 -6.15 -8.44
C GLY A 286 0.92 -6.35 -7.16
N GLU A 287 0.26 -6.73 -6.08
CA GLU A 287 0.88 -6.92 -4.78
C GLU A 287 1.17 -8.41 -4.54
N ILE A 288 2.41 -8.72 -4.16
CA ILE A 288 2.91 -10.06 -3.86
C ILE A 288 3.48 -10.07 -2.44
N ILE A 289 3.27 -11.17 -1.71
CA ILE A 289 3.92 -11.44 -0.42
C ILE A 289 5.13 -12.35 -0.68
N ALA A 290 6.33 -11.81 -0.50
CA ALA A 290 7.58 -12.58 -0.61
C ALA A 290 7.98 -13.21 0.73
N GLY A 291 8.57 -14.40 0.65
CA GLY A 291 9.16 -15.08 1.81
C GLY A 291 8.32 -16.21 2.39
N LEU A 292 7.15 -16.52 1.82
CA LEU A 292 6.38 -17.72 2.15
C LEU A 292 6.51 -18.78 1.06
N GLU A 293 6.21 -18.41 -0.20
CA GLU A 293 6.43 -19.30 -1.34
C GLU A 293 7.92 -19.33 -1.74
N PRO A 294 8.38 -20.31 -2.54
CA PRO A 294 9.73 -20.30 -3.09
C PRO A 294 10.03 -19.01 -3.87
N ILE A 295 11.20 -18.38 -3.64
CA ILE A 295 11.56 -17.10 -4.27
C ILE A 295 11.49 -17.14 -5.81
N ALA A 296 11.76 -18.29 -6.42
CA ALA A 296 11.62 -18.46 -7.86
C ALA A 296 10.16 -18.33 -8.33
N ALA A 297 9.17 -18.67 -7.51
CA ALA A 297 7.77 -18.43 -7.81
C ALA A 297 7.45 -16.94 -7.70
N THR A 298 7.84 -16.29 -6.60
CA THR A 298 7.71 -14.83 -6.41
C THR A 298 8.30 -14.06 -7.59
N MET A 299 9.51 -14.44 -8.07
CA MET A 299 10.14 -13.80 -9.23
C MET A 299 9.33 -13.99 -10.52
N ARG A 300 8.75 -15.17 -10.76
CA ARG A 300 7.83 -15.39 -11.90
C ARG A 300 6.57 -14.51 -11.79
N GLY A 301 6.02 -14.39 -10.58
CA GLY A 301 4.88 -13.49 -10.31
C GLY A 301 5.20 -12.03 -10.63
N ILE A 302 6.40 -11.56 -10.23
CA ILE A 302 6.91 -10.23 -10.60
C ILE A 302 6.93 -10.05 -12.13
N ASP A 303 7.52 -11.01 -12.87
CA ASP A 303 7.59 -10.93 -14.34
C ASP A 303 6.19 -10.93 -14.98
N ARG A 304 5.26 -11.69 -14.42
CA ARG A 304 3.88 -11.79 -14.90
C ARG A 304 3.10 -10.48 -14.66
N ILE A 305 3.27 -9.85 -13.49
CA ILE A 305 2.70 -8.52 -13.20
C ILE A 305 3.22 -7.48 -14.18
N VAL A 306 4.53 -7.46 -14.41
CA VAL A 306 5.18 -6.55 -15.35
C VAL A 306 4.67 -6.75 -16.78
N ALA A 307 4.43 -7.99 -17.19
CA ALA A 307 3.85 -8.33 -18.50
C ALA A 307 2.42 -7.79 -18.67
N ALA A 308 1.62 -7.74 -17.60
CA ALA A 308 0.30 -7.13 -17.58
C ALA A 308 0.33 -5.57 -17.60
N GLY A 309 1.51 -4.95 -17.68
CA GLY A 309 1.67 -3.49 -17.69
C GLY A 309 1.57 -2.83 -16.33
N ALA A 310 1.44 -3.61 -15.27
CA ALA A 310 1.45 -3.18 -13.88
C ALA A 310 2.87 -3.18 -13.31
N PHE A 311 3.11 -2.41 -12.24
CA PHE A 311 4.36 -2.53 -11.50
C PHE A 311 4.17 -3.46 -10.30
N PRO A 312 5.16 -4.30 -9.97
CA PRO A 312 5.08 -5.17 -8.82
C PRO A 312 5.30 -4.38 -7.53
N THR A 313 4.44 -4.60 -6.54
CA THR A 313 4.62 -4.18 -5.16
C THR A 313 4.87 -5.42 -4.33
N VAL A 314 6.08 -5.57 -3.80
CA VAL A 314 6.47 -6.76 -3.05
C VAL A 314 6.48 -6.44 -1.56
N CYS A 315 5.60 -7.11 -0.82
CA CYS A 315 5.53 -7.06 0.63
C CYS A 315 6.39 -8.20 1.21
N ILE A 316 7.36 -7.89 2.04
CA ILE A 316 8.09 -8.92 2.80
C ILE A 316 7.13 -9.51 3.83
N PHE A 317 6.98 -10.83 3.86
CA PHE A 317 6.13 -11.50 4.83
C PHE A 317 6.53 -11.12 6.26
N ARG A 318 5.53 -10.75 7.04
CA ARG A 318 5.66 -10.47 8.46
C ARG A 318 4.73 -11.39 9.25
N PRO A 319 5.24 -12.20 10.21
CA PRO A 319 4.40 -12.96 11.13
C PRO A 319 3.66 -11.99 12.06
N THR A 320 2.45 -11.65 11.65
CA THR A 320 1.64 -10.62 12.32
C THR A 320 0.88 -11.21 13.50
N ILE A 321 0.96 -10.56 14.65
CA ILE A 321 0.26 -10.97 15.88
C ILE A 321 -1.24 -11.13 15.62
N GLY A 322 -1.76 -12.31 15.92
CA GLY A 322 -3.15 -12.69 15.76
C GLY A 322 -3.52 -13.22 14.37
N SER A 323 -2.59 -13.37 13.42
CA SER A 323 -2.82 -14.11 12.19
C SER A 323 -2.67 -15.63 12.41
N GLU A 324 -3.16 -16.45 11.44
CA GLU A 324 -2.89 -17.89 11.47
C GLU A 324 -1.40 -18.23 11.17
N LEU A 325 -0.62 -17.24 10.75
CA LEU A 325 0.80 -17.37 10.41
C LEU A 325 1.70 -16.65 11.43
N GLU A 326 1.20 -16.36 12.62
CA GLU A 326 1.94 -15.65 13.68
C GLU A 326 3.24 -16.35 14.07
N ASP A 327 3.22 -17.69 14.08
CA ASP A 327 4.38 -18.53 14.47
C ASP A 327 5.30 -18.91 13.31
N VAL A 328 5.00 -18.47 12.09
CA VAL A 328 5.83 -18.74 10.92
C VAL A 328 7.06 -17.82 10.95
N PRO A 329 8.29 -18.34 10.83
CA PRO A 329 9.48 -17.50 10.84
C PRO A 329 9.47 -16.44 9.73
N PRO A 330 10.00 -15.23 9.99
CA PRO A 330 10.19 -14.24 8.94
C PRO A 330 11.22 -14.72 7.91
N PRO A 331 11.18 -14.20 6.66
CA PRO A 331 12.06 -14.66 5.59
C PRO A 331 13.52 -14.26 5.80
N ASP A 332 14.41 -14.96 5.07
CA ASP A 332 15.83 -14.63 5.03
C ASP A 332 16.09 -13.33 4.25
N PRO A 333 16.85 -12.38 4.81
CA PRO A 333 17.14 -11.11 4.14
C PRO A 333 17.93 -11.26 2.84
N GLY A 334 18.79 -12.30 2.73
CA GLY A 334 19.56 -12.58 1.53
C GLY A 334 18.65 -12.94 0.38
N ALA A 335 17.71 -13.87 0.61
CA ALA A 335 16.69 -14.25 -0.36
C ALA A 335 15.81 -13.04 -0.76
N MET A 336 15.48 -12.15 0.18
CA MET A 336 14.70 -10.94 -0.13
C MET A 336 15.50 -9.96 -1.00
N ARG A 337 16.80 -9.79 -0.79
CA ARG A 337 17.65 -8.97 -1.69
C ARG A 337 17.61 -9.49 -3.12
N GLU A 338 17.65 -10.81 -3.32
CA GLU A 338 17.53 -11.40 -4.67
C GLU A 338 16.18 -11.08 -5.32
N VAL A 339 15.09 -11.19 -4.56
CA VAL A 339 13.73 -10.86 -5.04
C VAL A 339 13.65 -9.38 -5.46
N PHE A 340 14.15 -8.45 -4.65
CA PHE A 340 14.08 -7.02 -4.96
C PHE A 340 15.04 -6.61 -6.09
N ALA A 341 16.21 -7.25 -6.19
CA ALA A 341 17.10 -7.08 -7.35
C ALA A 341 16.38 -7.50 -8.64
N HIS A 342 15.73 -8.67 -8.66
CA HIS A 342 14.93 -9.14 -9.79
C HIS A 342 13.78 -8.19 -10.12
N LEU A 343 13.08 -7.67 -9.10
CA LEU A 343 11.99 -6.70 -9.27
C LEU A 343 12.46 -5.46 -10.04
N TYR A 344 13.56 -4.84 -9.59
CA TYR A 344 14.12 -3.68 -10.28
C TYR A 344 14.52 -4.00 -11.72
N GLU A 345 15.23 -5.12 -11.95
CA GLU A 345 15.63 -5.54 -13.28
C GLU A 345 14.43 -5.81 -14.20
N ALA A 346 13.34 -6.39 -13.68
CA ALA A 346 12.10 -6.60 -14.43
C ALA A 346 11.49 -5.26 -14.87
N CYS A 347 11.45 -4.27 -13.98
CA CYS A 347 10.99 -2.91 -14.29
C CYS A 347 11.87 -2.25 -15.36
N VAL A 348 13.21 -2.39 -15.26
CA VAL A 348 14.17 -1.89 -16.25
C VAL A 348 13.96 -2.57 -17.61
N ARG A 349 13.81 -3.90 -17.64
CA ARG A 349 13.55 -4.67 -18.87
C ARG A 349 12.28 -4.21 -19.60
N ALA A 350 11.24 -3.92 -18.83
CA ALA A 350 9.95 -3.49 -19.38
C ALA A 350 9.85 -1.97 -19.63
N GLY A 351 10.81 -1.18 -19.13
CA GLY A 351 10.79 0.28 -19.23
C GLY A 351 9.62 0.93 -18.47
N LEU A 352 9.15 0.29 -17.36
CA LEU A 352 8.05 0.77 -16.55
C LEU A 352 8.40 2.08 -15.83
N PRO A 353 7.51 3.07 -15.76
CA PRO A 353 7.74 4.33 -15.06
C PRO A 353 7.51 4.16 -13.55
N ILE A 354 8.57 3.77 -12.81
CA ILE A 354 8.55 3.64 -11.34
C ILE A 354 9.07 4.91 -10.66
N GLY A 355 8.60 5.19 -9.43
CA GLY A 355 9.08 6.31 -8.62
C GLY A 355 8.95 7.68 -9.28
N ILE A 356 7.91 7.90 -10.11
CA ILE A 356 7.68 9.19 -10.80
C ILE A 356 7.01 10.19 -9.88
N LEU A 357 6.08 9.75 -9.07
CA LEU A 357 5.37 10.59 -8.11
C LEU A 357 6.14 10.66 -6.78
N PRO A 358 6.07 11.79 -6.05
CA PRO A 358 6.75 11.95 -4.76
C PRO A 358 5.98 11.24 -3.63
N ILE A 359 5.77 9.96 -3.78
CA ILE A 359 5.06 9.11 -2.82
C ILE A 359 6.10 8.22 -2.14
N ASP A 360 6.20 8.32 -0.82
CA ASP A 360 7.03 7.46 0.00
C ASP A 360 6.12 6.52 0.77
N VAL A 361 6.37 5.21 0.65
CA VAL A 361 5.59 4.15 1.30
C VAL A 361 6.48 3.46 2.31
N SER A 362 6.11 3.48 3.58
CA SER A 362 6.93 2.87 4.65
C SER A 362 6.74 1.37 4.84
N LEU A 363 5.86 0.74 4.08
CA LEU A 363 5.47 -0.66 4.27
C LEU A 363 6.16 -1.65 3.34
N VAL A 364 6.81 -1.17 2.31
CA VAL A 364 7.41 -1.98 1.25
C VAL A 364 8.70 -1.32 0.78
N VAL A 365 9.65 -2.12 0.34
CA VAL A 365 10.79 -1.62 -0.42
C VAL A 365 10.27 -1.16 -1.79
N GLN A 366 10.39 0.13 -2.07
CA GLN A 366 9.89 0.66 -3.33
C GLN A 366 10.77 0.22 -4.51
N PRO A 367 10.17 -0.05 -5.70
CA PRO A 367 10.93 -0.57 -6.84
C PRO A 367 12.15 0.27 -7.23
N GLU A 368 12.09 1.60 -7.07
CA GLU A 368 13.23 2.48 -7.37
C GLU A 368 14.33 2.46 -6.31
N GLU A 369 14.03 2.06 -5.07
CA GLU A 369 15.01 1.90 -3.99
C GLU A 369 15.87 0.66 -4.23
N ALA A 370 15.28 -0.38 -4.80
CA ALA A 370 15.97 -1.63 -5.16
C ALA A 370 17.06 -1.44 -6.25
N ALA A 371 17.13 -0.28 -6.89
CA ALA A 371 18.20 0.04 -7.85
C ALA A 371 19.62 -0.08 -7.25
N ASP A 372 19.75 0.14 -5.93
CA ASP A 372 21.05 0.06 -5.25
C ASP A 372 21.48 -1.39 -4.92
N LEU A 373 20.59 -2.37 -5.15
CA LEU A 373 20.90 -3.81 -5.01
C LEU A 373 21.57 -4.41 -6.25
N VAL A 374 21.58 -3.71 -7.37
CA VAL A 374 22.08 -4.23 -8.65
C VAL A 374 23.26 -3.41 -9.16
N PRO A 375 24.30 -4.04 -9.70
CA PRO A 375 25.37 -3.31 -10.37
C PRO A 375 24.83 -2.47 -11.53
N PRO A 376 25.25 -1.20 -11.67
CA PRO A 376 24.73 -0.34 -12.73
C PRO A 376 25.21 -0.78 -14.11
N THR A 377 24.28 -1.04 -15.03
CA THR A 377 24.52 -1.33 -16.44
C THR A 377 24.24 -0.11 -17.32
N LEU A 378 24.66 -0.13 -18.58
CA LEU A 378 24.28 0.94 -19.53
C LEU A 378 22.76 1.07 -19.66
N ARG A 379 22.05 -0.06 -19.68
CA ARG A 379 20.58 -0.09 -19.76
C ARG A 379 19.93 0.53 -18.52
N SER A 380 20.37 0.16 -17.31
CA SER A 380 19.82 0.73 -16.08
C SER A 380 20.15 2.22 -15.94
N ARG A 381 21.34 2.67 -16.36
CA ARG A 381 21.67 4.11 -16.38
C ARG A 381 20.79 4.90 -17.33
N ALA A 382 20.57 4.40 -18.55
CA ALA A 382 19.66 5.04 -19.51
C ALA A 382 18.22 5.08 -18.99
N TYR A 383 17.79 4.01 -18.31
CA TYR A 383 16.48 3.94 -17.67
C TYR A 383 16.33 4.97 -16.54
N GLU A 384 17.30 5.08 -15.62
CA GLU A 384 17.29 6.08 -14.54
C GLU A 384 17.30 7.52 -15.11
N TRP A 385 18.02 7.74 -16.20
CA TRP A 385 18.02 9.04 -16.87
C TRP A 385 16.64 9.38 -17.43
N LYS A 386 15.97 8.41 -18.07
CA LYS A 386 14.57 8.54 -18.51
C LYS A 386 13.64 8.86 -17.34
N LEU A 387 13.75 8.13 -16.21
CA LEU A 387 12.93 8.36 -15.02
C LEU A 387 13.14 9.77 -14.44
N SER A 388 14.39 10.23 -14.40
CA SER A 388 14.72 11.60 -13.96
C SER A 388 14.04 12.66 -14.83
N GLY A 389 14.06 12.48 -16.15
CA GLY A 389 13.33 13.34 -17.09
C GLY A 389 11.81 13.32 -16.82
N LEU A 390 11.23 12.14 -16.66
CA LEU A 390 9.81 11.98 -16.36
C LEU A 390 9.42 12.63 -15.03
N ARG A 391 10.24 12.48 -13.97
CA ARG A 391 10.02 13.15 -12.67
C ARG A 391 9.97 14.67 -12.83
N THR A 392 10.89 15.22 -13.64
CA THR A 392 10.92 16.66 -13.90
C THR A 392 9.68 17.13 -14.65
N LEU A 393 9.28 16.40 -15.70
CA LEU A 393 8.07 16.71 -16.47
C LEU A 393 6.78 16.53 -15.66
N ALA A 394 6.76 15.61 -14.68
CA ALA A 394 5.60 15.38 -13.83
C ALA A 394 5.37 16.49 -12.78
N ARG A 395 6.38 17.31 -12.43
CA ARG A 395 6.25 18.34 -11.37
C ARG A 395 5.04 19.27 -11.55
N PRO A 396 4.80 19.90 -12.71
CA PRO A 396 3.64 20.76 -12.88
C PRO A 396 2.32 19.99 -12.78
N TYR A 397 2.28 18.74 -13.27
CA TYR A 397 1.11 17.88 -13.11
C TYR A 397 0.83 17.55 -11.64
N VAL A 398 1.86 17.21 -10.85
CA VAL A 398 1.74 16.97 -9.41
C VAL A 398 1.24 18.23 -8.70
N ALA A 399 1.78 19.40 -9.04
CA ALA A 399 1.34 20.68 -8.46
C ALA A 399 -0.13 21.00 -8.79
N TRP A 400 -0.54 20.73 -10.02
CA TRP A 400 -1.94 20.88 -10.44
C TRP A 400 -2.86 19.88 -9.74
N LYS A 401 -2.44 18.62 -9.65
CA LYS A 401 -3.23 17.53 -9.06
C LYS A 401 -3.47 17.74 -7.56
N ARG A 402 -2.58 18.43 -6.86
CA ARG A 402 -2.74 18.81 -5.44
C ARG A 402 -3.92 19.75 -5.18
N ARG A 403 -4.45 20.41 -6.22
CA ARG A 403 -5.58 21.31 -6.07
C ARG A 403 -6.89 20.53 -6.13
N PRO A 404 -7.90 20.90 -5.32
CA PRO A 404 -9.26 20.39 -5.48
C PRO A 404 -9.76 20.65 -6.89
N ALA A 405 -10.50 19.67 -7.46
CA ALA A 405 -11.07 19.84 -8.80
C ALA A 405 -12.34 20.69 -8.81
N GLY A 406 -12.95 20.89 -7.64
CA GLY A 406 -14.30 21.46 -7.52
C GLY A 406 -15.40 20.46 -7.93
N PRO A 407 -16.65 20.79 -7.65
CA PRO A 407 -17.79 19.94 -8.00
C PRO A 407 -17.89 19.78 -9.51
N ARG A 408 -18.06 18.54 -9.95
CA ARG A 408 -18.35 18.26 -11.37
C ARG A 408 -19.80 18.55 -11.66
N PRO A 409 -20.14 19.08 -12.86
CA PRO A 409 -21.53 19.17 -13.26
C PRO A 409 -22.17 17.77 -13.26
N SER A 410 -23.33 17.66 -12.65
CA SER A 410 -24.10 16.41 -12.66
C SER A 410 -24.30 15.94 -14.10
N PRO A 411 -24.15 14.64 -14.39
CA PRO A 411 -24.50 14.14 -15.72
C PRO A 411 -25.95 14.53 -16.03
N PRO A 412 -26.26 14.87 -17.28
CA PRO A 412 -27.63 15.19 -17.67
C PRO A 412 -28.54 14.02 -17.29
N ALA A 413 -29.71 14.32 -16.73
CA ALA A 413 -30.69 13.31 -16.40
C ALA A 413 -30.93 12.42 -17.62
N PRO A 414 -31.05 11.08 -17.46
CA PRO A 414 -31.37 10.22 -18.57
C PRO A 414 -32.66 10.73 -19.26
N ALA A 415 -32.62 10.82 -20.59
CA ALA A 415 -33.77 11.23 -21.35
C ALA A 415 -34.99 10.34 -20.94
N PRO A 416 -36.17 10.91 -20.74
CA PRO A 416 -37.34 10.13 -20.38
C PRO A 416 -37.52 9.03 -21.42
N GLU A 417 -37.62 7.78 -20.99
CA GLU A 417 -37.93 6.67 -21.86
C GLU A 417 -39.22 7.00 -22.62
N ALA A 418 -39.14 7.00 -23.96
CA ALA A 418 -40.31 7.18 -24.81
C ALA A 418 -41.33 6.10 -24.44
N ARG A 419 -42.47 6.50 -23.89
CA ARG A 419 -43.58 5.57 -23.65
C ARG A 419 -43.90 4.89 -24.96
N PRO A 420 -44.01 3.55 -25.02
CA PRO A 420 -44.46 2.89 -26.20
C PRO A 420 -45.84 3.44 -26.58
N ALA A 421 -45.98 3.91 -27.82
CA ALA A 421 -47.27 4.33 -28.38
C ALA A 421 -48.21 3.13 -28.29
N GLY A 422 -49.23 3.28 -27.49
CA GLY A 422 -50.28 2.28 -27.36
C GLY A 422 -50.95 2.07 -28.72
N GLY A 423 -50.96 0.80 -29.11
CA GLY A 423 -51.77 0.24 -30.17
C GLY A 423 -52.70 -0.80 -29.57
#